data_5a2657cfd3fb263f79bcbfb5dbe7062e
#
_entry.id   5a2657cfd3fb263f79bcbfb5dbe7062e
#
_cell.length_a   1.000
_cell.length_b   1.000
_cell.length_c   1.000
_cell.angle_alpha   90.00
_cell.angle_beta   90.00
_cell.angle_gamma   90.00
#
_symmetry.space_group_name_H-M   'P 1'
#
loop_
_entity.id
_entity.type
_entity.pdbx_description
1 polymer ?
#
loop_
_entity_poly.entity_id
_entity_poly.type
_entity_poly.pdbx_seq_one_letter_code
_entity_poly.pdbx_strand_id
1 'polypeptide(L)'
;MNSSAVHTPVDPKQAHILVVEDNVSNFVLIARLLAFMGVQKCEWKTTGWGVVDFANTMSRVDLILMDLRLPHEDGYDALRQIRIDPRLQNTLVVVVTAHGSTTEMKKAREAGFDGFLTKPLDADQFPEQIRQILSGEPVWELGI
;
A
#
# COMPACT_ATOMS: atom_id res chain seq x y z
N MET A 1 -6.59 24.57 -8.50
CA MET A 1 -5.70 23.65 -9.19
C MET A 1 -5.24 22.54 -8.26
N ASN A 2 -5.42 21.37 -8.66
CA ASN A 2 -5.10 20.25 -7.82
C ASN A 2 -3.83 19.53 -8.28
N SER A 3 -2.70 20.12 -7.96
CA SER A 3 -1.42 19.58 -8.38
C SER A 3 -1.11 18.24 -7.69
N SER A 4 -1.69 18.03 -6.51
CA SER A 4 -1.43 16.78 -5.77
C SER A 4 -2.00 15.56 -6.45
N ALA A 5 -2.90 15.74 -7.41
CA ALA A 5 -3.46 14.61 -8.14
C ALA A 5 -2.48 14.02 -9.14
N VAL A 6 -1.35 14.69 -9.39
CA VAL A 6 -0.42 14.23 -10.40
C VAL A 6 0.71 13.44 -9.75
N HIS A 7 0.78 12.16 -10.08
CA HIS A 7 1.89 11.31 -9.69
C HIS A 7 2.69 10.95 -10.93
N THR A 8 4.01 11.05 -10.83
CA THR A 8 4.87 10.54 -11.88
C THR A 8 4.76 9.02 -11.89
N PRO A 9 4.42 8.42 -13.02
CA PRO A 9 4.36 6.96 -13.09
C PRO A 9 5.69 6.32 -12.70
N VAL A 10 5.61 5.22 -11.97
CA VAL A 10 6.79 4.50 -11.51
C VAL A 10 6.81 3.13 -12.16
N ASP A 11 7.90 2.80 -12.84
CA ASP A 11 8.11 1.48 -13.41
C ASP A 11 8.25 0.48 -12.25
N PRO A 12 7.54 -0.66 -12.26
CA PRO A 12 7.69 -1.66 -11.21
C PRO A 12 9.15 -2.04 -10.92
N LYS A 13 9.99 -2.06 -11.95
CA LYS A 13 11.41 -2.40 -11.76
C LYS A 13 12.17 -1.37 -10.94
N GLN A 14 11.67 -0.16 -10.86
CA GLN A 14 12.29 0.94 -10.11
C GLN A 14 11.57 1.20 -8.79
N ALA A 15 10.44 0.57 -8.56
CA ALA A 15 9.59 0.89 -7.41
C ALA A 15 10.19 0.40 -6.10
N HIS A 16 10.07 1.23 -5.07
CA HIS A 16 10.41 0.87 -3.71
C HIS A 16 9.09 0.73 -2.94
N ILE A 17 8.78 -0.50 -2.51
CA ILE A 17 7.49 -0.82 -1.91
C ILE A 17 7.69 -1.30 -0.48
N LEU A 18 6.91 -0.75 0.42
CA LEU A 18 6.86 -1.18 1.82
C LEU A 18 5.56 -1.93 2.04
N VAL A 19 5.64 -3.14 2.59
CA VAL A 19 4.47 -3.95 2.93
C VAL A 19 4.33 -3.98 4.44
N VAL A 20 3.20 -3.54 4.95
CA VAL A 20 2.89 -3.57 6.38
C VAL A 20 1.85 -4.67 6.58
N GLU A 21 2.29 -5.80 7.08
CA GLU A 21 1.50 -7.02 7.17
C GLU A 21 2.03 -7.88 8.32
N ASP A 22 1.15 -8.34 9.21
CA ASP A 22 1.56 -9.11 10.38
C ASP A 22 1.67 -10.62 10.10
N ASN A 23 1.05 -11.10 9.04
CA ASN A 23 1.03 -12.53 8.72
C ASN A 23 2.12 -12.87 7.70
N VAL A 24 3.02 -13.75 8.09
CA VAL A 24 4.15 -14.16 7.25
C VAL A 24 3.69 -14.72 5.90
N SER A 25 2.68 -15.58 5.90
CA SER A 25 2.21 -16.20 4.66
C SER A 25 1.65 -15.17 3.69
N ASN A 26 0.92 -14.19 4.21
CA ASN A 26 0.40 -13.11 3.38
C ASN A 26 1.52 -12.26 2.80
N PHE A 27 2.52 -11.94 3.63
CA PHE A 27 3.66 -11.18 3.14
C PHE A 27 4.42 -11.95 2.05
N VAL A 28 4.66 -13.26 2.27
CA VAL A 28 5.40 -14.06 1.29
C VAL A 28 4.66 -14.08 -0.05
N LEU A 29 3.33 -14.20 -0.02
CA LEU A 29 2.55 -14.16 -1.26
C LEU A 29 2.70 -12.82 -1.96
N ILE A 30 2.54 -11.73 -1.22
CA ILE A 30 2.67 -10.39 -1.79
C ILE A 30 4.07 -10.20 -2.38
N ALA A 31 5.10 -10.58 -1.63
CA ALA A 31 6.48 -10.42 -2.07
C ALA A 31 6.75 -11.21 -3.35
N ARG A 32 6.22 -12.43 -3.46
CA ARG A 32 6.39 -13.23 -4.65
C ARG A 32 5.71 -12.62 -5.85
N LEU A 33 4.49 -12.11 -5.68
CA LEU A 33 3.77 -11.47 -6.78
C LEU A 33 4.49 -10.20 -7.23
N LEU A 34 5.01 -9.41 -6.29
CA LEU A 34 5.78 -8.22 -6.63
C LEU A 34 7.06 -8.57 -7.35
N ALA A 35 7.78 -9.58 -6.87
CA ALA A 35 9.02 -10.02 -7.51
C ALA A 35 8.76 -10.52 -8.93
N PHE A 36 7.67 -11.25 -9.12
CA PHE A 36 7.30 -11.78 -10.42
C PHE A 36 7.07 -10.67 -11.45
N MET A 37 6.55 -9.52 -11.00
CA MET A 37 6.32 -8.40 -11.92
C MET A 37 7.53 -7.47 -12.04
N GLY A 38 8.65 -7.81 -11.41
CA GLY A 38 9.90 -7.09 -11.58
C GLY A 38 10.28 -6.14 -10.46
N VAL A 39 9.50 -6.07 -9.38
CA VAL A 39 9.82 -5.21 -8.23
C VAL A 39 11.06 -5.76 -7.54
N GLN A 40 12.09 -4.93 -7.38
CA GLN A 40 13.35 -5.35 -6.79
C GLN A 40 13.53 -4.87 -5.35
N LYS A 41 12.81 -3.84 -4.95
CA LYS A 41 12.92 -3.25 -3.61
C LYS A 41 11.59 -3.40 -2.88
N CYS A 42 11.53 -4.41 -2.02
CA CYS A 42 10.34 -4.68 -1.21
C CYS A 42 10.79 -4.87 0.24
N GLU A 43 10.31 -4.01 1.12
CA GLU A 43 10.60 -4.11 2.54
C GLU A 43 9.35 -4.54 3.29
N TRP A 44 9.53 -5.15 4.43
CA TRP A 44 8.44 -5.69 5.23
C TRP A 44 8.47 -5.16 6.64
N LYS A 45 7.32 -4.73 7.13
CA LYS A 45 7.14 -4.36 8.52
C LYS A 45 5.90 -5.08 9.05
N THR A 46 6.03 -5.66 10.24
CA THR A 46 4.97 -6.51 10.78
C THR A 46 3.85 -5.73 11.47
N THR A 47 4.07 -4.46 11.80
CA THR A 47 3.07 -3.61 12.45
C THR A 47 3.12 -2.22 11.88
N GLY A 48 2.05 -1.45 12.09
CA GLY A 48 2.04 -0.03 11.71
C GLY A 48 2.81 0.86 12.68
N TRP A 49 3.21 0.30 13.82
CA TRP A 49 3.97 1.05 14.81
C TRP A 49 5.32 1.47 14.25
N GLY A 50 5.59 2.78 14.32
CA GLY A 50 6.86 3.29 13.81
C GLY A 50 7.00 3.21 12.29
N VAL A 51 5.89 3.17 11.56
CA VAL A 51 5.93 3.05 10.10
C VAL A 51 6.69 4.21 9.46
N VAL A 52 6.52 5.42 9.97
CA VAL A 52 7.21 6.59 9.41
C VAL A 52 8.72 6.49 9.62
N ASP A 53 9.14 6.11 10.83
CA ASP A 53 10.57 5.96 11.10
C ASP A 53 11.18 4.88 10.22
N PHE A 54 10.48 3.76 10.07
CA PHE A 54 10.98 2.68 9.21
C PHE A 54 11.06 3.12 7.75
N ALA A 55 10.00 3.75 7.24
CA ALA A 55 9.96 4.22 5.86
C ALA A 55 11.07 5.24 5.58
N ASN A 56 11.42 6.04 6.58
CA ASN A 56 12.48 7.02 6.42
C ASN A 56 13.88 6.41 6.40
N THR A 57 14.02 5.12 6.72
CA THR A 57 15.30 4.40 6.53
C THR A 57 15.46 3.96 5.08
N MET A 58 14.38 3.91 4.32
CA MET A 58 14.44 3.54 2.91
C MET A 58 14.87 4.75 2.08
N SER A 59 15.62 4.50 1.00
CA SER A 59 16.10 5.60 0.16
C SER A 59 14.93 6.37 -0.46
N ARG A 60 13.83 5.66 -0.74
CA ARG A 60 12.57 6.28 -1.13
C ARG A 60 11.46 5.26 -0.92
N VAL A 61 10.21 5.72 -0.90
CA VAL A 61 9.05 4.84 -0.79
C VAL A 61 8.01 5.30 -1.80
N ASP A 62 7.75 4.48 -2.80
CA ASP A 62 6.78 4.81 -3.84
C ASP A 62 5.38 4.35 -3.48
N LEU A 63 5.28 3.25 -2.74
CA LEU A 63 4.00 2.64 -2.40
C LEU A 63 4.10 1.92 -1.06
N ILE A 64 3.09 2.09 -0.24
CA ILE A 64 2.92 1.32 0.99
C ILE A 64 1.65 0.49 0.84
N LEU A 65 1.79 -0.83 0.97
CA LEU A 65 0.65 -1.75 1.01
C LEU A 65 0.37 -2.03 2.48
N MET A 66 -0.80 -1.68 2.96
CA MET A 66 -1.09 -1.69 4.38
C MET A 66 -2.33 -2.49 4.72
N ASP A 67 -2.19 -3.46 5.62
CA ASP A 67 -3.33 -4.14 6.20
C ASP A 67 -3.95 -3.22 7.26
N LEU A 68 -5.27 -3.13 7.27
CA LEU A 68 -5.98 -2.35 8.27
C LEU A 68 -6.05 -3.04 9.62
N ARG A 69 -5.99 -4.36 9.63
CA ARG A 69 -6.16 -5.17 10.84
C ARG A 69 -4.81 -5.58 11.42
N LEU A 70 -4.04 -4.60 11.84
CA LEU A 70 -2.72 -4.84 12.42
C LEU A 70 -2.83 -4.94 13.94
N PRO A 71 -2.05 -5.84 14.58
CA PRO A 71 -2.00 -5.89 16.04
C PRO A 71 -1.44 -4.59 16.60
N HIS A 72 -2.04 -4.11 17.66
CA HIS A 72 -1.54 -2.96 18.43
C HIS A 72 -1.45 -1.64 17.66
N GLU A 73 -1.93 -1.62 16.42
CA GLU A 73 -1.85 -0.40 15.63
C GLU A 73 -3.00 -0.33 14.66
N ASP A 74 -3.58 0.86 14.53
CA ASP A 74 -4.65 1.13 13.58
C ASP A 74 -4.01 1.64 12.29
N GLY A 75 -4.36 1.02 11.16
CA GLY A 75 -3.87 1.47 9.86
C GLY A 75 -4.24 2.90 9.54
N TYR A 76 -5.35 3.39 10.08
CA TYR A 76 -5.74 4.79 9.89
C TYR A 76 -4.81 5.73 10.64
N ASP A 77 -4.35 5.35 11.83
CA ASP A 77 -3.38 6.14 12.57
C ASP A 77 -2.05 6.19 11.83
N ALA A 78 -1.63 5.06 11.29
CA ALA A 78 -0.41 5.01 10.48
C ALA A 78 -0.52 5.93 9.27
N LEU A 79 -1.66 5.93 8.60
CA LEU A 79 -1.89 6.80 7.46
C LEU A 79 -1.77 8.27 7.86
N ARG A 80 -2.38 8.66 8.99
CA ARG A 80 -2.29 10.05 9.45
C ARG A 80 -0.83 10.47 9.66
N GLN A 81 -0.03 9.60 10.26
CA GLN A 81 1.37 9.89 10.49
C GLN A 81 2.15 10.02 9.17
N ILE A 82 1.83 9.19 8.20
CA ILE A 82 2.45 9.27 6.88
C ILE A 82 2.12 10.60 6.22
N ARG A 83 0.86 11.02 6.30
CA ARG A 83 0.40 12.23 5.60
C ARG A 83 0.96 13.52 6.17
N ILE A 84 1.39 13.53 7.43
CA ILE A 84 1.99 14.72 8.03
C ILE A 84 3.51 14.73 7.94
N ASP A 85 4.11 13.62 7.51
CA ASP A 85 5.56 13.57 7.33
C ASP A 85 5.95 14.25 6.02
N PRO A 86 6.86 15.25 6.04
CA PRO A 86 7.19 16.02 4.83
C PRO A 86 7.74 15.16 3.69
N ARG A 87 8.40 14.06 4.01
CA ARG A 87 8.99 13.19 3.00
C ARG A 87 7.99 12.18 2.45
N LEU A 88 7.01 11.78 3.26
CA LEU A 88 6.10 10.68 2.91
C LEU A 88 4.69 11.14 2.57
N GLN A 89 4.38 12.42 2.73
CA GLN A 89 3.00 12.91 2.62
C GLN A 89 2.33 12.59 1.28
N ASN A 90 3.11 12.43 0.23
CA ASN A 90 2.58 12.11 -1.09
C ASN A 90 2.82 10.66 -1.52
N THR A 91 3.32 9.83 -0.63
CA THR A 91 3.50 8.42 -0.92
C THR A 91 2.14 7.75 -1.10
N LEU A 92 2.03 6.90 -2.10
CA LEU A 92 0.80 6.14 -2.31
C LEU A 92 0.65 5.11 -1.20
N VAL A 93 -0.55 5.06 -0.59
CA VAL A 93 -0.86 4.11 0.47
C VAL A 93 -2.13 3.37 0.10
N VAL A 94 -2.04 2.06 -0.05
CA VAL A 94 -3.14 1.23 -0.52
C VAL A 94 -3.44 0.17 0.54
N VAL A 95 -4.72 0.02 0.85
CA VAL A 95 -5.19 -1.00 1.79
C VAL A 95 -5.16 -2.37 1.13
N VAL A 96 -4.66 -3.37 1.85
CA VAL A 96 -4.77 -4.78 1.43
C VAL A 96 -5.30 -5.53 2.64
N THR A 97 -6.58 -5.88 2.64
CA THR A 97 -7.24 -6.40 3.83
C THR A 97 -8.11 -7.61 3.53
N ALA A 98 -8.24 -8.49 4.52
CA ALA A 98 -9.15 -9.64 4.44
C ALA A 98 -10.60 -9.24 4.73
N HIS A 99 -10.81 -8.03 5.24
CA HIS A 99 -12.12 -7.57 5.69
C HIS A 99 -12.69 -6.50 4.78
N GLY A 100 -12.72 -6.78 3.47
CA GLY A 100 -13.23 -5.84 2.51
C GLY A 100 -14.76 -5.81 2.51
N SER A 101 -15.32 -4.62 2.69
CA SER A 101 -16.74 -4.37 2.53
C SER A 101 -16.88 -3.01 1.88
N THR A 102 -18.07 -2.74 1.34
CA THR A 102 -18.35 -1.44 0.76
C THR A 102 -18.17 -0.33 1.78
N THR A 103 -18.62 -0.57 3.01
CA THR A 103 -18.48 0.40 4.10
C THR A 103 -17.02 0.66 4.45
N GLU A 104 -16.24 -0.40 4.56
CA GLU A 104 -14.82 -0.27 4.90
C GLU A 104 -14.06 0.45 3.78
N MET A 105 -14.37 0.10 2.53
CA MET A 105 -13.73 0.75 1.38
C MET A 105 -14.04 2.24 1.34
N LYS A 106 -15.31 2.60 1.57
CA LYS A 106 -15.71 4.00 1.59
C LYS A 106 -14.97 4.76 2.70
N LYS A 107 -14.90 4.16 3.88
CA LYS A 107 -14.20 4.75 5.01
C LYS A 107 -12.71 4.98 4.69
N ALA A 108 -12.08 4.00 4.06
CA ALA A 108 -10.68 4.11 3.69
C ALA A 108 -10.46 5.23 2.66
N ARG A 109 -11.36 5.33 1.68
CA ARG A 109 -11.27 6.38 0.68
C ARG A 109 -11.40 7.76 1.32
N GLU A 110 -12.36 7.91 2.22
CA GLU A 110 -12.57 9.18 2.90
C GLU A 110 -11.42 9.56 3.82
N ALA A 111 -10.72 8.55 4.36
CA ALA A 111 -9.57 8.79 5.22
C ALA A 111 -8.33 9.23 4.46
N GLY A 112 -8.29 9.03 3.14
CA GLY A 112 -7.17 9.47 2.33
C GLY A 112 -6.26 8.37 1.82
N PHE A 113 -6.68 7.11 1.90
CA PHE A 113 -5.97 6.03 1.22
C PHE A 113 -6.11 6.19 -0.29
N ASP A 114 -5.13 5.68 -1.02
CA ASP A 114 -5.08 5.82 -2.48
C ASP A 114 -5.61 4.61 -3.23
N GLY A 115 -6.04 3.59 -2.52
CA GLY A 115 -6.62 2.40 -3.12
C GLY A 115 -6.99 1.36 -2.08
N PHE A 116 -7.66 0.31 -2.53
CA PHE A 116 -8.22 -0.71 -1.62
C PHE A 116 -8.30 -2.03 -2.36
N LEU A 117 -7.61 -3.04 -1.84
CA LEU A 117 -7.63 -4.38 -2.39
C LEU A 117 -8.03 -5.36 -1.29
N THR A 118 -8.76 -6.42 -1.64
CA THR A 118 -9.16 -7.43 -0.67
C THR A 118 -8.44 -8.74 -0.89
N LYS A 119 -8.13 -9.40 0.20
CA LYS A 119 -7.58 -10.75 0.18
C LYS A 119 -8.72 -11.76 0.03
N PRO A 120 -8.48 -12.92 -0.57
CA PRO A 120 -7.20 -13.37 -1.12
C PRO A 120 -6.85 -12.63 -2.40
N LEU A 121 -5.57 -12.35 -2.58
CA LEU A 121 -5.11 -11.66 -3.77
C LEU A 121 -5.12 -12.61 -4.97
N ASP A 122 -5.61 -12.11 -6.09
CA ASP A 122 -5.64 -12.87 -7.34
C ASP A 122 -4.30 -12.71 -8.04
N ALA A 123 -3.61 -13.83 -8.26
CA ALA A 123 -2.27 -13.80 -8.84
C ALA A 123 -2.25 -13.22 -10.25
N ASP A 124 -3.37 -13.32 -10.97
CA ASP A 124 -3.45 -12.77 -12.33
C ASP A 124 -3.77 -11.28 -12.33
N GLN A 125 -4.60 -10.83 -11.38
CA GLN A 125 -5.04 -9.44 -11.34
C GLN A 125 -4.11 -8.54 -10.55
N PHE A 126 -3.47 -9.05 -9.50
CA PHE A 126 -2.67 -8.24 -8.61
C PHE A 126 -1.56 -7.48 -9.34
N PRO A 127 -0.78 -8.10 -10.25
CA PRO A 127 0.25 -7.35 -10.96
C PRO A 127 -0.30 -6.16 -11.73
N GLU A 128 -1.44 -6.33 -12.38
CA GLU A 128 -2.06 -5.25 -13.13
C GLU A 128 -2.57 -4.15 -12.22
N GLN A 129 -3.15 -4.53 -11.09
CA GLN A 129 -3.61 -3.56 -10.09
C GLN A 129 -2.43 -2.72 -9.57
N ILE A 130 -1.31 -3.35 -9.28
CA ILE A 130 -0.13 -2.63 -8.81
C ILE A 130 0.41 -1.71 -9.90
N ARG A 131 0.42 -2.16 -11.17
CA ARG A 131 0.85 -1.28 -12.26
C ARG A 131 -0.01 -0.04 -12.36
N GLN A 132 -1.34 -0.19 -12.26
CA GLN A 132 -2.24 0.95 -12.29
C GLN A 132 -1.95 1.91 -11.14
N ILE A 133 -1.79 1.37 -9.94
CA ILE A 133 -1.50 2.19 -8.77
C ILE A 133 -0.20 2.95 -8.97
N LEU A 134 0.85 2.29 -9.42
CA LEU A 134 2.15 2.93 -9.64
C LEU A 134 2.10 3.95 -10.76
N SER A 135 1.12 3.87 -11.66
CA SER A 135 0.93 4.87 -12.70
C SER A 135 0.15 6.08 -12.24
N GLY A 136 -0.35 6.04 -11.00
CA GLY A 136 -1.13 7.13 -10.45
C GLY A 136 -2.64 6.93 -10.54
N GLU A 137 -3.10 5.78 -11.00
CA GLU A 137 -4.53 5.48 -11.10
C GLU A 137 -4.98 4.70 -9.87
N PRO A 138 -5.97 5.19 -9.14
CA PRO A 138 -6.43 4.46 -7.95
C PRO A 138 -7.17 3.17 -8.34
N VAL A 139 -7.06 2.17 -7.47
CA VAL A 139 -7.78 0.91 -7.63
C VAL A 139 -8.59 0.67 -6.37
N TRP A 140 -9.89 0.54 -6.52
CA TRP A 140 -10.83 0.34 -5.42
C TRP A 140 -11.64 -0.92 -5.73
N GLU A 141 -11.19 -2.07 -5.23
CA GLU A 141 -11.83 -3.33 -5.58
C GLU A 141 -12.10 -4.18 -4.35
N LEU A 142 -13.33 -4.71 -4.31
CA LEU A 142 -13.71 -5.70 -3.32
C LEU A 142 -13.53 -7.09 -3.91
N GLY A 143 -13.08 -8.03 -3.07
CA GLY A 143 -13.03 -9.42 -3.45
C GLY A 143 -14.45 -9.98 -3.55
N ILE A 144 -14.57 -11.05 -4.27
CA ILE A 144 -15.85 -11.73 -4.47
C ILE A 144 -15.98 -12.90 -3.51
#